data_77991601425e6781fea3753800beeaae
#
_entry.id   77991601425e6781fea3753800beeaae
#
_cell.length_a   1.000
_cell.length_b   1.000
_cell.length_c   1.000
_cell.angle_alpha   90.00
_cell.angle_beta   90.00
_cell.angle_gamma   90.00
#
_symmetry.space_group_name_H-M   'P 1'
#
loop_
_entity.id
_entity.type
_entity.pdbx_description
1 polymer ?
#
loop_
_entity_poly.entity_id
_entity_poly.type
_entity_poly.pdbx_seq_one_letter_code
_entity_poly.pdbx_strand_id
1 'polypeptide(L)'
;AEDGIRDSSVTGVQTCALPISTEIALIGVWGGRVDHALGIAALLEHPRVRASGALLVLLGADSVVRLLAANERCELLDHEGQTLSLIPWGSDATVSLNGTRWPLAHETLHVGASRGLSNVATSARVVLNVHSGKLLLVSGVRA
;
A
#
# COMPACT_ATOMS: atom_id res chain seq x y z
N ALA A 1 -8.31 27.51 17.79
CA ALA A 1 -8.43 27.88 16.38
C ALA A 1 -8.48 26.61 15.56
N GLU A 2 -9.65 26.31 15.00
CA GLU A 2 -9.92 25.21 14.12
C GLU A 2 -9.41 25.57 12.73
N ASP A 3 -8.31 24.95 12.30
CA ASP A 3 -7.98 24.88 10.87
C ASP A 3 -8.32 23.49 10.36
N GLY A 4 -9.62 23.32 10.06
CA GLY A 4 -10.06 22.23 9.22
C GLY A 4 -9.45 22.38 7.84
N ILE A 5 -8.67 21.40 7.40
CA ILE A 5 -8.18 21.31 6.03
C ILE A 5 -9.40 21.12 5.12
N ARG A 6 -9.94 22.23 4.63
CA ARG A 6 -10.84 22.22 3.48
C ARG A 6 -10.00 22.41 2.23
N ASP A 7 -9.39 21.34 1.75
CA ASP A 7 -8.93 21.32 0.38
C ASP A 7 -10.10 20.87 -0.51
N SER A 8 -10.75 21.82 -1.13
CA SER A 8 -11.91 21.60 -2.02
C SER A 8 -11.54 21.11 -3.41
N SER A 9 -10.27 20.76 -3.64
CA SER A 9 -9.77 20.38 -4.97
C SER A 9 -9.82 18.87 -5.25
N VAL A 10 -10.14 18.02 -4.28
CA VAL A 10 -10.26 16.58 -4.47
C VAL A 10 -11.72 16.20 -4.55
N THR A 11 -12.31 16.37 -5.72
CA THR A 11 -13.68 15.91 -6.03
C THR A 11 -13.69 14.37 -6.02
N GLY A 12 -14.37 13.78 -5.03
CA GLY A 12 -14.69 12.35 -5.00
C GLY A 12 -13.96 11.51 -3.94
N VAL A 13 -13.09 12.10 -3.12
CA VAL A 13 -12.49 11.38 -1.99
C VAL A 13 -13.20 11.79 -0.70
N GLN A 14 -13.96 10.88 -0.14
CA GLN A 14 -14.58 11.08 1.17
C GLN A 14 -13.70 10.44 2.24
N THR A 15 -13.09 11.27 3.08
CA THR A 15 -12.26 10.84 4.20
C THR A 15 -13.15 10.71 5.44
N CYS A 16 -13.29 9.50 5.96
CA CYS A 16 -13.92 9.25 7.25
C CYS A 16 -12.82 9.01 8.29
N ALA A 17 -12.31 10.07 8.89
CA ALA A 17 -11.31 9.98 9.95
C ALA A 17 -11.89 10.46 11.27
N LEU A 18 -11.90 9.56 12.26
CA LEU A 18 -12.10 9.92 13.66
C LEU A 18 -10.74 10.19 14.30
N PRO A 19 -10.64 11.09 15.31
CA PRO A 19 -9.35 11.45 15.94
C PRO A 19 -8.60 10.28 16.59
N ILE A 20 -9.23 9.12 16.73
CA ILE A 20 -8.68 7.89 17.31
C ILE A 20 -8.68 6.72 16.30
N SER A 21 -8.85 7.00 15.00
CA SER A 21 -8.85 5.95 13.99
C SER A 21 -7.45 5.37 13.83
N THR A 22 -7.36 4.04 13.89
CA THR A 22 -6.12 3.29 13.62
C THR A 22 -5.94 2.99 12.12
N GLU A 23 -7.02 3.13 11.35
CA GLU A 23 -7.02 2.90 9.90
C GLU A 23 -7.84 3.98 9.19
N ILE A 24 -7.33 4.47 8.07
CA ILE A 24 -7.96 5.43 7.17
C ILE A 24 -8.04 4.80 5.79
N ALA A 25 -9.23 4.63 5.25
CA ALA A 25 -9.43 4.11 3.90
C ALA A 25 -9.85 5.24 2.94
N LEU A 26 -9.11 5.42 1.85
CA LEU A 26 -9.48 6.27 0.73
C LEU A 26 -10.05 5.40 -0.39
N ILE A 27 -11.31 5.63 -0.75
CA ILE A 27 -12.07 4.80 -1.71
C ILE A 27 -12.22 5.54 -3.03
N GLY A 28 -12.19 4.79 -4.15
CA GLY A 28 -12.39 5.35 -5.49
C GLY A 28 -11.21 6.17 -6.00
N VAL A 29 -10.02 5.86 -5.54
CA VAL A 29 -8.80 6.63 -5.79
C VAL A 29 -8.17 6.39 -7.15
N TRP A 30 -8.57 5.32 -7.85
CA TRP A 30 -8.03 4.93 -9.15
C TRP A 30 -9.04 5.19 -10.26
N GLY A 31 -8.54 5.68 -11.40
CA GLY A 31 -9.32 5.95 -12.60
C GLY A 31 -9.17 7.38 -13.11
N GLY A 32 -9.35 7.59 -14.39
CA GLY A 32 -9.30 8.89 -15.03
C GLY A 32 -7.88 9.43 -15.18
N ARG A 33 -7.51 10.44 -14.41
CA ARG A 33 -6.24 11.17 -14.58
C ARG A 33 -5.08 10.50 -13.84
N VAL A 34 -3.98 10.26 -14.56
CA VAL A 34 -2.76 9.64 -14.01
C VAL A 34 -2.09 10.50 -12.94
N ASP A 35 -2.08 11.84 -13.14
CA ASP A 35 -1.52 12.78 -12.17
C ASP A 35 -2.25 12.73 -10.82
N HIS A 36 -3.57 12.55 -10.81
CA HIS A 36 -4.33 12.35 -9.58
C HIS A 36 -3.98 11.03 -8.90
N ALA A 37 -3.88 9.92 -9.66
CA ALA A 37 -3.51 8.63 -9.11
C ALA A 37 -2.13 8.66 -8.45
N LEU A 38 -1.14 9.29 -9.10
CA LEU A 38 0.21 9.47 -8.55
C LEU A 38 0.21 10.37 -7.32
N GLY A 39 -0.55 11.48 -7.35
CA GLY A 39 -0.69 12.39 -6.20
C GLY A 39 -1.33 11.70 -5.01
N ILE A 40 -2.37 10.88 -5.23
CA ILE A 40 -3.03 10.10 -4.17
C ILE A 40 -2.08 9.04 -3.60
N ALA A 41 -1.32 8.33 -4.44
CA ALA A 41 -0.30 7.39 -3.95
C ALA A 41 0.74 8.09 -3.08
N ALA A 42 1.14 9.32 -3.42
CA ALA A 42 2.08 10.12 -2.63
C ALA A 42 1.53 10.52 -1.25
N LEU A 43 0.20 10.54 -1.02
CA LEU A 43 -0.39 10.79 0.29
C LEU A 43 0.03 9.75 1.34
N LEU A 44 0.33 8.52 0.92
CA LEU A 44 0.84 7.47 1.82
C LEU A 44 2.14 7.89 2.53
N GLU A 45 2.91 8.79 1.92
CA GLU A 45 4.15 9.35 2.50
C GLU A 45 3.94 10.69 3.22
N HIS A 46 2.72 11.23 3.22
CA HIS A 46 2.49 12.55 3.80
C HIS A 46 2.88 12.57 5.28
N PRO A 47 3.70 13.55 5.75
CA PRO A 47 4.25 13.56 7.11
C PRO A 47 3.18 13.48 8.20
N ARG A 48 2.04 14.15 8.03
CA ARG A 48 0.93 14.08 8.99
C ARG A 48 0.29 12.69 9.05
N VAL A 49 0.19 11.99 7.92
CA VAL A 49 -0.32 10.62 7.87
C VAL A 49 0.64 9.69 8.60
N ARG A 50 1.93 9.79 8.28
CA ARG A 50 2.96 8.97 8.97
C ARG A 50 3.04 9.27 10.46
N ALA A 51 2.94 10.52 10.86
CA ALA A 51 2.99 10.93 12.26
C ALA A 51 1.72 10.56 13.06
N SER A 52 0.57 10.34 12.40
CA SER A 52 -0.67 9.95 13.08
C SER A 52 -0.65 8.52 13.63
N GLY A 53 0.26 7.67 13.13
CA GLY A 53 0.29 6.24 13.44
C GLY A 53 -0.89 5.45 12.83
N ALA A 54 -1.78 6.11 12.09
CA ALA A 54 -2.87 5.43 11.40
C ALA A 54 -2.37 4.75 10.12
N LEU A 55 -2.89 3.56 9.84
CA LEU A 55 -2.68 2.88 8.58
C LEU A 55 -3.54 3.53 7.49
N LEU A 56 -2.90 4.18 6.51
CA LEU A 56 -3.61 4.67 5.33
C LEU A 56 -3.66 3.59 4.25
N VAL A 57 -4.86 3.28 3.78
CA VAL A 57 -5.14 2.28 2.75
C VAL A 57 -5.84 2.94 1.58
N LEU A 58 -5.36 2.70 0.35
CA LEU A 58 -6.02 3.15 -0.87
C LEU A 58 -6.82 1.98 -1.46
N LEU A 59 -8.12 2.16 -1.60
CA LEU A 59 -9.03 1.14 -2.11
C LEU A 59 -9.48 1.49 -3.53
N GLY A 60 -9.13 0.65 -4.48
CA GLY A 60 -9.68 0.63 -5.83
C GLY A 60 -10.84 -0.35 -5.97
N ALA A 61 -11.38 -0.48 -7.18
CA ALA A 61 -12.43 -1.47 -7.47
C ALA A 61 -11.91 -2.91 -7.35
N ASP A 62 -10.65 -3.13 -7.68
CA ASP A 62 -10.00 -4.44 -7.78
C ASP A 62 -8.66 -4.51 -7.04
N SER A 63 -8.29 -3.45 -6.31
CA SER A 63 -6.97 -3.36 -5.69
C SER A 63 -6.96 -2.59 -4.37
N VAL A 64 -6.10 -3.06 -3.48
CA VAL A 64 -5.74 -2.38 -2.23
C VAL A 64 -4.28 -2.00 -2.28
N VAL A 65 -3.96 -0.74 -1.98
CA VAL A 65 -2.57 -0.28 -1.89
C VAL A 65 -2.26 0.19 -0.48
N ARG A 66 -1.13 -0.29 0.05
CA ARG A 66 -0.60 0.06 1.37
C ARG A 66 0.88 0.40 1.25
N LEU A 67 1.34 1.38 2.02
CA LEU A 67 2.76 1.64 2.19
C LEU A 67 3.26 0.89 3.42
N LEU A 68 4.32 0.12 3.24
CA LEU A 68 5.04 -0.57 4.31
C LEU A 68 6.46 -0.03 4.41
N ALA A 69 6.92 0.20 5.62
CA ALA A 69 8.26 0.68 5.94
C ALA A 69 9.10 -0.39 6.64
N ALA A 70 10.38 -0.08 6.86
CA ALA A 70 11.30 -0.97 7.57
C ALA A 70 10.75 -1.43 8.92
N ASN A 71 10.93 -2.71 9.23
CA ASN A 71 10.45 -3.42 10.41
C ASN A 71 8.93 -3.62 10.47
N GLU A 72 8.19 -3.27 9.41
CA GLU A 72 6.77 -3.58 9.32
C GLU A 72 6.54 -4.98 8.72
N ARG A 73 5.47 -5.61 9.21
CA ARG A 73 5.00 -6.90 8.74
C ARG A 73 3.55 -6.79 8.30
N CYS A 74 3.22 -7.41 7.18
CA CYS A 74 1.86 -7.52 6.68
C CYS A 74 1.50 -8.99 6.44
N GLU A 75 0.30 -9.38 6.83
CA GLU A 75 -0.29 -10.67 6.50
C GLU A 75 -1.52 -10.45 5.63
N LEU A 76 -1.59 -11.18 4.54
CA LEU A 76 -2.78 -11.25 3.69
C LEU A 76 -3.40 -12.63 3.88
N LEU A 77 -4.65 -12.67 4.31
CA LEU A 77 -5.41 -13.89 4.52
C LEU A 77 -6.39 -14.09 3.35
N ASP A 78 -6.62 -15.34 2.98
CA ASP A 78 -7.58 -15.74 1.95
C ASP A 78 -7.30 -15.11 0.57
N HIS A 79 -6.03 -14.90 0.23
CA HIS A 79 -5.59 -14.30 -1.04
C HIS A 79 -5.16 -15.34 -2.09
N GLU A 80 -5.34 -16.65 -1.85
CA GLU A 80 -4.92 -17.69 -2.77
C GLU A 80 -5.45 -17.47 -4.18
N GLY A 81 -4.56 -17.56 -5.18
CA GLY A 81 -4.83 -17.27 -6.58
C GLY A 81 -4.81 -15.80 -6.97
N GLN A 82 -4.78 -14.88 -6.00
CA GLN A 82 -4.76 -13.45 -6.30
C GLN A 82 -3.35 -12.96 -6.61
N THR A 83 -3.28 -11.92 -7.46
CA THR A 83 -2.04 -11.25 -7.79
C THR A 83 -1.69 -10.22 -6.72
N LEU A 84 -0.41 -10.11 -6.44
CA LEU A 84 0.14 -9.05 -5.60
C LEU A 84 1.45 -8.50 -6.18
N SER A 85 1.71 -7.22 -5.92
CA SER A 85 2.93 -6.54 -6.37
C SER A 85 3.59 -5.80 -5.23
N LEU A 86 4.93 -5.87 -5.20
CA LEU A 86 5.78 -5.12 -4.29
C LEU A 86 6.55 -4.09 -5.10
N ILE A 87 6.33 -2.81 -4.84
CA ILE A 87 6.94 -1.71 -5.58
C ILE A 87 7.79 -0.89 -4.60
N PRO A 88 9.12 -0.97 -4.66
CA PRO A 88 9.99 -0.11 -3.86
C PRO A 88 9.63 1.36 -4.04
N TRP A 89 9.54 2.12 -2.94
CA TRP A 89 9.02 3.48 -2.95
C TRP A 89 10.04 4.46 -2.37
N GLY A 90 10.61 5.29 -3.24
CA GLY A 90 11.60 6.31 -2.89
C GLY A 90 13.03 5.78 -2.65
N SER A 91 13.19 4.50 -2.35
CA SER A 91 14.49 3.83 -2.18
C SER A 91 14.33 2.33 -2.39
N ASP A 92 15.45 1.62 -2.55
CA ASP A 92 15.47 0.16 -2.55
C ASP A 92 14.89 -0.38 -1.24
N ALA A 93 14.27 -1.55 -1.30
CA ALA A 93 13.66 -2.20 -0.14
C ALA A 93 14.11 -3.65 -0.04
N THR A 94 14.56 -4.08 1.14
CA THR A 94 14.89 -5.48 1.42
C THR A 94 13.73 -6.16 2.12
N VAL A 95 13.28 -7.29 1.58
CA VAL A 95 12.06 -7.96 2.00
C VAL A 95 12.19 -9.47 2.07
N SER A 96 11.32 -10.09 2.87
CA SER A 96 11.00 -11.50 2.80
C SER A 96 9.51 -11.68 2.51
N LEU A 97 9.17 -12.52 1.54
CA LEU A 97 7.81 -12.81 1.12
C LEU A 97 7.59 -14.32 1.05
N ASN A 98 6.59 -14.82 1.75
CA ASN A 98 6.23 -16.24 1.78
C ASN A 98 4.76 -16.44 1.42
N GLY A 99 4.42 -17.64 0.95
CA GLY A 99 3.06 -17.99 0.55
C GLY A 99 2.72 -17.56 -0.87
N THR A 100 3.74 -17.33 -1.70
CA THR A 100 3.59 -16.88 -3.09
C THR A 100 4.37 -17.77 -4.05
N ARG A 101 4.04 -17.69 -5.33
CA ARG A 101 4.69 -18.46 -6.41
C ARG A 101 6.18 -18.16 -6.54
N TRP A 102 6.55 -16.91 -6.31
CA TRP A 102 7.95 -16.45 -6.32
C TRP A 102 8.28 -15.86 -4.95
N PRO A 103 8.63 -16.70 -3.97
CA PRO A 103 8.99 -16.25 -2.64
C PRO A 103 10.29 -15.42 -2.68
N LEU A 104 10.44 -14.54 -1.70
CA LEU A 104 11.63 -13.70 -1.53
C LEU A 104 12.23 -14.00 -0.15
N ALA A 105 13.54 -14.29 -0.12
CA ALA A 105 14.26 -14.60 1.11
C ALA A 105 15.30 -13.52 1.39
N HIS A 106 14.91 -12.50 2.16
CA HIS A 106 15.77 -11.35 2.48
C HIS A 106 16.38 -10.72 1.22
N GLU A 107 15.55 -10.55 0.19
CA GLU A 107 15.96 -10.07 -1.14
C GLU A 107 15.78 -8.57 -1.26
N THR A 108 16.75 -7.89 -1.87
CA THR A 108 16.64 -6.45 -2.15
C THR A 108 15.94 -6.22 -3.49
N LEU A 109 14.83 -5.53 -3.42
CA LEU A 109 14.10 -5.03 -4.58
C LEU A 109 14.62 -3.62 -4.91
N HIS A 110 15.10 -3.44 -6.13
CA HIS A 110 15.62 -2.15 -6.60
C HIS A 110 14.52 -1.28 -7.19
N VAL A 111 14.59 0.02 -6.94
CA VAL A 111 13.68 1.00 -7.55
C VAL A 111 13.76 0.90 -9.08
N GLY A 112 12.59 0.82 -9.73
CA GLY A 112 12.49 0.69 -11.18
C GLY A 112 12.65 -0.74 -11.73
N ALA A 113 12.99 -1.72 -10.88
CA ALA A 113 13.02 -3.11 -11.28
C ALA A 113 11.63 -3.76 -11.20
N SER A 114 11.38 -4.74 -12.08
CA SER A 114 10.10 -5.46 -12.13
C SER A 114 10.03 -6.71 -11.22
N ARG A 115 11.10 -7.01 -10.48
CA ARG A 115 11.24 -8.25 -9.69
C ARG A 115 10.11 -8.49 -8.69
N GLY A 116 9.55 -7.43 -8.14
CA GLY A 116 8.45 -7.50 -7.17
C GLY A 116 7.05 -7.51 -7.80
N LEU A 117 6.91 -7.38 -9.12
CA LEU A 117 5.61 -7.21 -9.77
C LEU A 117 4.93 -8.54 -10.11
N SER A 118 3.60 -8.53 -10.03
CA SER A 118 2.72 -9.62 -10.52
C SER A 118 3.03 -10.99 -9.92
N ASN A 119 3.40 -11.05 -8.65
CA ASN A 119 3.47 -12.30 -7.91
C ASN A 119 2.07 -12.87 -7.68
N VAL A 120 1.95 -14.14 -7.39
CA VAL A 120 0.66 -14.82 -7.17
C VAL A 120 0.68 -15.51 -5.82
N ALA A 121 -0.33 -15.27 -5.00
CA ALA A 121 -0.52 -16.00 -3.76
C ALA A 121 -0.83 -17.47 -4.04
N THR A 122 -0.09 -18.38 -3.41
CA THR A 122 -0.27 -19.83 -3.55
C THR A 122 -0.70 -20.49 -2.23
N SER A 123 -0.96 -19.67 -1.22
CA SER A 123 -1.37 -20.10 0.10
C SER A 123 -2.46 -19.17 0.61
N ALA A 124 -3.36 -19.70 1.44
CA ALA A 124 -4.36 -18.91 2.15
C ALA A 124 -3.75 -17.80 3.02
N ARG A 125 -2.48 -17.94 3.39
CA ARG A 125 -1.73 -16.95 4.19
C ARG A 125 -0.46 -16.54 3.47
N VAL A 126 -0.38 -15.27 3.08
CA VAL A 126 0.82 -14.62 2.56
C VAL A 126 1.43 -13.75 3.65
N VAL A 127 2.73 -13.84 3.85
CA VAL A 127 3.44 -13.06 4.87
C VAL A 127 4.55 -12.26 4.20
N LEU A 128 4.49 -10.95 4.36
CA LEU A 128 5.49 -9.99 3.93
C LEU A 128 6.16 -9.36 5.15
N ASN A 129 7.48 -9.39 5.19
CA ASN A 129 8.30 -8.65 6.15
C ASN A 129 9.20 -7.67 5.40
N VAL A 130 9.19 -6.41 5.80
CA VAL A 130 10.08 -5.36 5.27
C VAL A 130 11.24 -5.21 6.24
N HIS A 131 12.46 -5.51 5.78
CA HIS A 131 13.67 -5.41 6.61
C HIS A 131 14.31 -4.02 6.52
N SER A 132 14.30 -3.41 5.32
CA SER A 132 14.81 -2.06 5.11
C SER A 132 14.08 -1.37 3.95
N GLY A 133 14.16 -0.04 3.89
CA GLY A 133 13.50 0.76 2.86
C GLY A 133 11.99 0.88 3.06
N LYS A 134 11.30 1.21 1.99
CA LYS A 134 9.83 1.32 1.93
C LYS A 134 9.32 0.75 0.62
N LEU A 135 8.11 0.20 0.64
CA LEU A 135 7.46 -0.28 -0.57
C LEU A 135 5.94 -0.09 -0.52
N LEU A 136 5.35 0.01 -1.70
CA LEU A 136 3.91 -0.15 -1.88
C LEU A 136 3.61 -1.64 -2.07
N LEU A 137 2.73 -2.17 -1.23
CA LEU A 137 2.07 -3.45 -1.44
C LEU A 137 0.77 -3.19 -2.17
N VAL A 138 0.66 -3.70 -3.38
CA VAL A 138 -0.57 -3.72 -4.16
C VAL A 138 -1.11 -5.14 -4.13
N SER A 139 -2.30 -5.35 -3.61
CA SER A 139 -2.96 -6.66 -3.58
C SER A 139 -4.34 -6.57 -4.22
N GLY A 140 -4.84 -7.66 -4.80
CA GLY A 140 -6.20 -7.73 -5.31
C GLY A 140 -7.24 -7.58 -4.19
N VAL A 141 -8.41 -7.06 -4.53
CA VAL A 141 -9.61 -7.15 -3.71
C VAL A 141 -10.37 -8.39 -4.14
N ARG A 142 -10.79 -9.21 -3.21
CA ARG A 142 -11.73 -10.29 -3.53
C ARG A 142 -13.09 -9.67 -3.87
N ALA A 143 -13.59 -9.98 -5.05
CA ALA A 143 -14.97 -9.70 -5.41
C ALA A 143 -15.93 -10.56 -4.59
#